data_1c759c4a05766da8d34e0137edd4b563
#
_entry.id   1c759c4a05766da8d34e0137edd4b563
#
_cell.length_a   1.000
_cell.length_b   1.000
_cell.length_c   1.000
_cell.angle_alpha   90.00
_cell.angle_beta   90.00
_cell.angle_gamma   90.00
#
_symmetry.space_group_name_H-M   'P 1'
#
loop_
_entity.id
_entity.type
_entity.pdbx_description
1 polymer ?
#
loop_
_entity_poly.entity_id
_entity_poly.type
_entity_poly.pdbx_seq_one_letter_code
_entity_poly.pdbx_strand_id
1 'polypeptide(L)'
;MNIQKINIKNLKTAEYNPRIDLKPGDEKYEHIKKSIEEFGYVDPIVVNKNMTVIGGHQRLKILKELGYTEIECNVVDVNKNIEKKMNIALNNNNGEWDNEKLKQLMQEISKEFEDLDSTGFNREEIDELFGESEEISEDNFDVEKHAEEIKEPITKLGDVWILGEHRLMCGDSTNKEDVSKLMNGNIAKCLFTSPPYNMGADMYESYEDNLESKKYIYFNLEVINVWKEHLKGYLFWNISYNRNSRWEFIEIMYRIIKDIGLKFMELIVWDKGHGMPIVSEDMLTRQYEDILMVSNDEDFSEDMELYYLGTTEQRGYFNKKKGKGITNYWRITTGNTQLDNHKACFPVKLPARAIELTTNKDDIVIDCFGGSGTTLIACEKSNRKCYMMELDPRYCDVIIERWEELTGKKAKKEK
;
A
#
# COMPACT_ATOMS: atom_id res chain seq x y z
N MET A 1 -11.30 -39.92 -13.58
CA MET A 1 -11.66 -39.78 -12.16
C MET A 1 -11.62 -41.17 -11.52
N ASN A 2 -11.02 -41.28 -10.35
CA ASN A 2 -10.99 -42.53 -9.60
C ASN A 2 -11.95 -42.42 -8.41
N ILE A 3 -13.22 -42.66 -8.68
CA ILE A 3 -14.28 -42.57 -7.65
C ILE A 3 -14.28 -43.84 -6.82
N GLN A 4 -14.18 -43.71 -5.52
CA GLN A 4 -14.22 -44.82 -4.57
C GLN A 4 -15.17 -44.49 -3.43
N LYS A 5 -15.89 -45.50 -2.98
CA LYS A 5 -16.76 -45.41 -1.81
C LYS A 5 -15.92 -45.59 -0.55
N ILE A 6 -15.89 -44.58 0.29
CA ILE A 6 -14.99 -44.51 1.45
C ILE A 6 -15.80 -44.25 2.72
N ASN A 7 -15.46 -45.00 3.77
CA ASN A 7 -16.05 -44.74 5.09
C ASN A 7 -15.58 -43.38 5.60
N ILE A 8 -16.55 -42.53 5.97
CA ILE A 8 -16.32 -41.15 6.32
C ILE A 8 -15.40 -40.99 7.56
N LYS A 9 -15.35 -42.02 8.42
CA LYS A 9 -14.47 -42.06 9.61
C LYS A 9 -13.00 -42.22 9.24
N ASN A 10 -12.68 -42.71 8.07
CA ASN A 10 -11.30 -42.87 7.60
C ASN A 10 -10.73 -41.58 7.03
N LEU A 11 -11.58 -40.59 6.72
CA LEU A 11 -11.16 -39.31 6.13
C LEU A 11 -10.54 -38.38 7.17
N LYS A 12 -9.36 -37.85 6.82
CA LYS A 12 -8.57 -36.93 7.65
C LYS A 12 -8.65 -35.53 7.06
N THR A 13 -8.94 -34.55 7.88
CA THR A 13 -8.87 -33.14 7.49
C THR A 13 -7.42 -32.71 7.36
N ALA A 14 -7.12 -31.88 6.36
CA ALA A 14 -5.78 -31.31 6.18
C ALA A 14 -5.56 -30.17 7.19
N GLU A 15 -4.56 -30.31 8.07
CA GLU A 15 -4.21 -29.30 9.07
C GLU A 15 -3.77 -27.97 8.44
N TYR A 16 -3.15 -28.05 7.25
CA TYR A 16 -2.70 -26.90 6.46
C TYR A 16 -3.81 -26.21 5.67
N ASN A 17 -5.07 -26.70 5.73
CA ASN A 17 -6.17 -26.09 4.98
C ASN A 17 -6.37 -24.63 5.39
N PRO A 18 -6.20 -23.64 4.47
CA PRO A 18 -6.22 -22.21 4.82
C PRO A 18 -7.65 -21.63 4.83
N ARG A 19 -8.68 -22.46 4.71
CA ARG A 19 -10.07 -22.00 4.71
C ARG A 19 -10.57 -21.76 6.13
N ILE A 20 -11.36 -20.70 6.30
CA ILE A 20 -12.12 -20.45 7.52
C ILE A 20 -13.09 -21.60 7.74
N ASP A 21 -13.07 -22.18 8.94
CA ASP A 21 -13.96 -23.28 9.31
C ASP A 21 -15.35 -22.76 9.68
N LEU A 22 -16.31 -22.99 8.76
CA LEU A 22 -17.70 -22.61 8.95
C LEU A 22 -18.34 -23.37 10.12
N LYS A 23 -19.22 -22.68 10.86
CA LYS A 23 -19.94 -23.24 12.01
C LYS A 23 -21.43 -23.35 11.71
N PRO A 24 -22.15 -24.29 12.35
CA PRO A 24 -23.60 -24.29 12.32
C PRO A 24 -24.17 -22.92 12.74
N GLY A 25 -25.07 -22.36 11.93
CA GLY A 25 -25.62 -21.03 12.09
C GLY A 25 -24.97 -19.96 11.20
N ASP A 26 -23.81 -20.22 10.61
CA ASP A 26 -23.26 -19.34 9.57
C ASP A 26 -24.08 -19.47 8.29
N GLU A 27 -24.42 -18.37 7.65
CA GLU A 27 -25.26 -18.35 6.44
C GLU A 27 -24.72 -19.29 5.35
N LYS A 28 -23.41 -19.27 5.10
CA LYS A 28 -22.75 -20.16 4.11
C LYS A 28 -22.79 -21.62 4.52
N TYR A 29 -22.73 -21.93 5.82
CA TYR A 29 -22.88 -23.29 6.32
C TYR A 29 -24.26 -23.83 6.03
N GLU A 30 -25.29 -23.04 6.40
CA GLU A 30 -26.70 -23.44 6.20
C GLU A 30 -27.07 -23.57 4.72
N HIS A 31 -26.51 -22.72 3.84
CA HIS A 31 -26.70 -22.87 2.38
C HIS A 31 -26.12 -24.18 1.84
N ILE A 32 -24.91 -24.56 2.25
CA ILE A 32 -24.30 -25.83 1.83
C ILE A 32 -25.14 -27.03 2.35
N LYS A 33 -25.57 -26.96 3.60
CA LYS A 33 -26.38 -27.98 4.25
C LYS A 33 -27.70 -28.17 3.52
N LYS A 34 -28.43 -27.08 3.26
CA LYS A 34 -29.69 -27.10 2.52
C LYS A 34 -29.51 -27.66 1.10
N SER A 35 -28.43 -27.28 0.42
CA SER A 35 -28.12 -27.83 -0.91
C SER A 35 -27.91 -29.37 -0.89
N ILE A 36 -27.21 -29.88 0.14
CA ILE A 36 -27.02 -31.34 0.29
C ILE A 36 -28.31 -32.02 0.64
N GLU A 37 -29.16 -31.45 1.46
CA GLU A 37 -30.48 -31.99 1.84
C GLU A 37 -31.44 -32.03 0.63
N GLU A 38 -31.40 -31.00 -0.23
CA GLU A 38 -32.32 -30.89 -1.40
C GLU A 38 -31.86 -31.70 -2.61
N PHE A 39 -30.58 -31.62 -2.94
CA PHE A 39 -30.03 -32.22 -4.19
C PHE A 39 -29.19 -33.48 -3.94
N GLY A 40 -28.94 -33.83 -2.68
CA GLY A 40 -28.05 -34.92 -2.32
C GLY A 40 -26.57 -34.56 -2.43
N TYR A 41 -25.71 -35.55 -2.24
CA TYR A 41 -24.26 -35.41 -2.35
C TYR A 41 -23.82 -35.56 -3.83
N VAL A 42 -23.83 -34.45 -4.57
CA VAL A 42 -23.58 -34.43 -6.02
C VAL A 42 -22.16 -34.05 -6.42
N ASP A 43 -21.38 -33.43 -5.53
CA ASP A 43 -20.01 -32.98 -5.80
C ASP A 43 -19.03 -33.76 -4.94
N PRO A 44 -18.32 -34.79 -5.49
CA PRO A 44 -17.46 -35.66 -4.71
C PRO A 44 -16.27 -34.94 -4.05
N ILE A 45 -16.03 -35.27 -2.80
CA ILE A 45 -14.85 -34.83 -2.04
C ILE A 45 -13.60 -35.41 -2.69
N VAL A 46 -12.55 -34.55 -2.85
CA VAL A 46 -11.24 -34.98 -3.36
C VAL A 46 -10.35 -35.37 -2.19
N VAL A 47 -9.80 -36.57 -2.25
CA VAL A 47 -8.93 -37.12 -1.21
C VAL A 47 -7.65 -37.69 -1.79
N ASN A 48 -6.55 -37.63 -1.05
CA ASN A 48 -5.31 -38.31 -1.41
C ASN A 48 -5.39 -39.80 -0.98
N LYS A 49 -4.56 -40.64 -1.54
CA LYS A 49 -4.44 -42.08 -1.21
C LYS A 49 -4.25 -42.38 0.28
N ASN A 50 -3.64 -41.45 1.01
CA ASN A 50 -3.45 -41.51 2.48
C ASN A 50 -4.69 -41.08 3.26
N MET A 51 -5.83 -40.87 2.60
CA MET A 51 -7.13 -40.45 3.13
C MET A 51 -7.16 -38.98 3.62
N THR A 52 -6.18 -38.14 3.24
CA THR A 52 -6.22 -36.71 3.51
C THR A 52 -7.18 -36.02 2.53
N VAL A 53 -8.13 -35.27 3.06
CA VAL A 53 -9.07 -34.47 2.24
C VAL A 53 -8.33 -33.27 1.67
N ILE A 54 -8.37 -33.14 0.34
CA ILE A 54 -7.77 -32.04 -0.42
C ILE A 54 -8.80 -30.94 -0.69
N GLY A 55 -10.01 -31.31 -1.11
CA GLY A 55 -11.11 -30.40 -1.39
C GLY A 55 -12.43 -30.90 -0.83
N GLY A 56 -13.27 -29.98 -0.31
CA GLY A 56 -14.59 -30.31 0.23
C GLY A 56 -14.64 -30.47 1.76
N HIS A 57 -13.78 -29.81 2.51
CA HIS A 57 -13.73 -29.88 3.99
C HIS A 57 -15.06 -29.50 4.65
N GLN A 58 -15.72 -28.45 4.20
CA GLN A 58 -17.01 -28.02 4.77
C GLN A 58 -18.12 -29.05 4.46
N ARG A 59 -18.13 -29.59 3.24
CA ARG A 59 -19.05 -30.68 2.86
C ARG A 59 -18.83 -31.93 3.71
N LEU A 60 -17.58 -32.30 3.97
CA LEU A 60 -17.26 -33.42 4.88
C LEU A 60 -17.86 -33.21 6.27
N LYS A 61 -17.74 -32.01 6.81
CA LYS A 61 -18.27 -31.66 8.13
C LYS A 61 -19.79 -31.80 8.18
N ILE A 62 -20.48 -31.26 7.18
CA ILE A 62 -21.94 -31.33 7.04
C ILE A 62 -22.43 -32.77 6.82
N LEU A 63 -21.76 -33.53 5.96
CA LEU A 63 -22.12 -34.95 5.73
C LEU A 63 -21.98 -35.81 6.99
N LYS A 64 -20.98 -35.53 7.83
CA LYS A 64 -20.85 -36.15 9.17
C LYS A 64 -22.03 -35.81 10.07
N GLU A 65 -22.45 -34.54 10.09
CA GLU A 65 -23.61 -34.07 10.87
C GLU A 65 -24.93 -34.73 10.37
N LEU A 66 -25.08 -34.83 9.05
CA LEU A 66 -26.24 -35.47 8.42
C LEU A 66 -26.25 -37.01 8.56
N GLY A 67 -25.24 -37.60 9.21
CA GLY A 67 -25.20 -39.02 9.54
C GLY A 67 -24.75 -39.95 8.40
N TYR A 68 -24.10 -39.42 7.37
CA TYR A 68 -23.53 -40.28 6.31
C TYR A 68 -22.39 -41.13 6.92
N THR A 69 -22.42 -42.43 6.57
CA THR A 69 -21.39 -43.38 7.03
C THR A 69 -20.35 -43.66 5.96
N GLU A 70 -20.77 -43.62 4.69
CA GLU A 70 -19.92 -43.81 3.52
C GLU A 70 -20.27 -42.78 2.44
N ILE A 71 -19.29 -42.32 1.73
CA ILE A 71 -19.45 -41.34 0.63
C ILE A 71 -18.52 -41.70 -0.54
N GLU A 72 -18.91 -41.27 -1.73
CA GLU A 72 -18.08 -41.36 -2.93
C GLU A 72 -17.03 -40.24 -2.91
N CYS A 73 -15.77 -40.60 -3.04
CA CYS A 73 -14.65 -39.64 -3.09
C CYS A 73 -13.87 -39.82 -4.38
N ASN A 74 -13.34 -38.74 -4.92
CA ASN A 74 -12.34 -38.80 -5.99
C ASN A 74 -10.98 -38.99 -5.40
N VAL A 75 -10.37 -40.17 -5.55
CA VAL A 75 -9.06 -40.51 -4.96
C VAL A 75 -7.94 -40.17 -5.92
N VAL A 76 -6.99 -39.34 -5.48
CA VAL A 76 -5.78 -39.01 -6.21
C VAL A 76 -4.54 -39.58 -5.50
N ASP A 77 -3.48 -39.77 -6.25
CA ASP A 77 -2.18 -40.26 -5.74
C ASP A 77 -1.11 -39.21 -6.04
N VAL A 78 -0.91 -38.30 -5.12
CA VAL A 78 0.02 -37.17 -5.29
C VAL A 78 0.92 -36.98 -4.08
N ASN A 79 2.09 -36.39 -4.30
CA ASN A 79 2.98 -36.04 -3.19
C ASN A 79 2.41 -34.87 -2.36
N LYS A 80 3.03 -34.59 -1.21
CA LYS A 80 2.53 -33.61 -0.24
C LYS A 80 2.45 -32.19 -0.79
N ASN A 81 3.40 -31.80 -1.64
CA ASN A 81 3.46 -30.46 -2.18
C ASN A 81 2.41 -30.22 -3.28
N ILE A 82 2.21 -31.22 -4.15
CA ILE A 82 1.09 -31.21 -5.11
C ILE A 82 -0.26 -31.26 -4.38
N GLU A 83 -0.38 -32.02 -3.29
CA GLU A 83 -1.58 -32.07 -2.43
C GLU A 83 -1.93 -30.67 -1.92
N LYS A 84 -0.94 -29.92 -1.40
CA LYS A 84 -1.13 -28.55 -0.92
C LYS A 84 -1.52 -27.59 -2.06
N LYS A 85 -0.85 -27.65 -3.21
CA LYS A 85 -1.17 -26.85 -4.40
C LYS A 85 -2.58 -27.11 -4.90
N MET A 86 -3.01 -28.39 -4.96
CA MET A 86 -4.37 -28.77 -5.31
C MET A 86 -5.41 -28.27 -4.28
N ASN A 87 -5.07 -28.29 -2.99
CA ASN A 87 -5.97 -27.76 -1.96
C ASN A 87 -6.32 -26.29 -2.21
N ILE A 88 -5.35 -25.47 -2.55
CA ILE A 88 -5.58 -24.07 -2.89
C ILE A 88 -6.43 -23.98 -4.17
N ALA A 89 -6.01 -24.62 -5.26
CA ALA A 89 -6.71 -24.57 -6.55
C ALA A 89 -8.18 -24.99 -6.48
N LEU A 90 -8.48 -26.08 -5.78
CA LEU A 90 -9.85 -26.59 -5.62
C LEU A 90 -10.73 -25.70 -4.72
N ASN A 91 -10.14 -24.84 -3.92
CA ASN A 91 -10.86 -23.98 -2.99
C ASN A 91 -10.91 -22.51 -3.44
N ASN A 92 -10.22 -22.12 -4.51
CA ASN A 92 -10.08 -20.71 -4.90
C ASN A 92 -11.42 -20.03 -5.25
N ASN A 93 -12.37 -20.75 -5.79
CA ASN A 93 -13.63 -20.18 -6.26
C ASN A 93 -14.73 -20.04 -5.20
N ASN A 94 -14.55 -20.51 -3.96
CA ASN A 94 -15.61 -20.57 -2.96
C ASN A 94 -15.13 -20.43 -1.51
N GLY A 95 -15.61 -19.41 -0.79
CA GLY A 95 -15.42 -19.24 0.66
C GLY A 95 -14.37 -18.17 1.01
N GLU A 96 -14.11 -17.99 2.28
CA GLU A 96 -13.16 -17.00 2.82
C GLU A 96 -11.86 -17.69 3.25
N TRP A 97 -10.75 -16.94 3.12
CA TRP A 97 -9.42 -17.42 3.46
C TRP A 97 -9.02 -16.98 4.87
N ASP A 98 -8.34 -17.86 5.58
CA ASP A 98 -7.44 -17.48 6.67
C ASP A 98 -6.13 -17.02 6.00
N ASN A 99 -5.96 -15.72 5.86
CA ASN A 99 -4.88 -15.12 5.09
C ASN A 99 -3.49 -15.53 5.61
N GLU A 100 -3.32 -15.66 6.93
CA GLU A 100 -2.05 -16.09 7.52
C GLU A 100 -1.69 -17.51 7.12
N LYS A 101 -2.63 -18.44 7.21
CA LYS A 101 -2.41 -19.84 6.79
C LYS A 101 -2.22 -19.95 5.28
N LEU A 102 -3.00 -19.18 4.50
CA LEU A 102 -2.85 -19.15 3.06
C LEU A 102 -1.46 -18.67 2.65
N LYS A 103 -0.99 -17.58 3.28
CA LYS A 103 0.35 -17.02 3.04
C LYS A 103 1.45 -18.03 3.35
N GLN A 104 1.39 -18.68 4.52
CA GLN A 104 2.37 -19.70 4.89
C GLN A 104 2.39 -20.87 3.89
N LEU A 105 1.20 -21.33 3.49
CA LEU A 105 1.06 -22.43 2.54
C LEU A 105 1.59 -22.06 1.15
N MET A 106 1.29 -20.86 0.66
CA MET A 106 1.79 -20.35 -0.61
C MET A 106 3.31 -20.16 -0.58
N GLN A 107 3.89 -19.69 0.54
CA GLN A 107 5.34 -19.60 0.73
C GLN A 107 6.03 -20.95 0.70
N GLU A 108 5.44 -21.99 1.27
CA GLU A 108 5.98 -23.35 1.20
C GLU A 108 5.97 -23.89 -0.24
N ILE A 109 4.86 -23.66 -0.95
CA ILE A 109 4.69 -24.12 -2.34
C ILE A 109 5.64 -23.37 -3.28
N SER A 110 5.83 -22.06 -3.11
CA SER A 110 6.71 -21.24 -3.95
C SER A 110 8.21 -21.61 -3.87
N LYS A 111 8.62 -22.36 -2.84
CA LYS A 111 9.99 -22.86 -2.75
C LYS A 111 10.26 -24.00 -3.73
N GLU A 112 9.23 -24.71 -4.16
CA GLU A 112 9.36 -25.88 -5.02
C GLU A 112 8.81 -25.66 -6.44
N PHE A 113 7.83 -24.78 -6.57
CA PHE A 113 7.20 -24.47 -7.85
C PHE A 113 7.42 -23.00 -8.20
N GLU A 114 8.04 -22.73 -9.35
CA GLU A 114 8.26 -21.37 -9.87
C GLU A 114 6.94 -20.69 -10.30
N ASP A 115 5.96 -21.51 -10.71
CA ASP A 115 4.67 -21.07 -11.20
C ASP A 115 3.53 -21.48 -10.24
N LEU A 116 2.78 -20.49 -9.79
CA LEU A 116 1.61 -20.62 -8.93
C LEU A 116 0.27 -20.42 -9.66
N ASP A 117 0.26 -20.17 -10.96
CA ASP A 117 -0.95 -19.87 -11.75
C ASP A 117 -2.00 -20.98 -11.61
N SER A 118 -1.57 -22.25 -11.49
CA SER A 118 -2.46 -23.39 -11.28
C SER A 118 -3.14 -23.43 -9.91
N THR A 119 -2.82 -22.51 -8.99
CA THR A 119 -3.57 -22.36 -7.72
C THR A 119 -4.90 -21.64 -7.93
N GLY A 120 -5.05 -20.99 -9.10
CA GLY A 120 -6.22 -20.19 -9.44
C GLY A 120 -6.18 -18.75 -8.90
N PHE A 121 -5.13 -18.38 -8.18
CA PHE A 121 -4.86 -16.98 -7.85
C PHE A 121 -4.19 -16.32 -9.04
N ASN A 122 -4.69 -15.14 -9.42
CA ASN A 122 -3.99 -14.31 -10.38
C ASN A 122 -2.75 -13.68 -9.72
N ARG A 123 -1.90 -13.09 -10.54
CA ARG A 123 -0.62 -12.53 -10.09
C ARG A 123 -0.80 -11.40 -9.08
N GLU A 124 -1.85 -10.59 -9.25
CA GLU A 124 -2.17 -9.47 -8.36
C GLU A 124 -2.60 -9.97 -6.99
N GLU A 125 -3.44 -11.00 -6.94
CA GLU A 125 -3.86 -11.67 -5.69
C GLU A 125 -2.70 -12.34 -4.97
N ILE A 126 -1.78 -12.94 -5.73
CA ILE A 126 -0.53 -13.52 -5.18
C ILE A 126 0.37 -12.40 -4.64
N ASP A 127 0.52 -11.32 -5.36
CA ASP A 127 1.32 -10.16 -4.94
C ASP A 127 0.69 -9.46 -3.73
N GLU A 128 -0.62 -9.38 -3.63
CA GLU A 128 -1.34 -8.88 -2.46
C GLU A 128 -1.13 -9.80 -1.24
N LEU A 129 -1.18 -11.11 -1.44
CA LEU A 129 -0.96 -12.09 -0.37
C LEU A 129 0.50 -12.12 0.12
N PHE A 130 1.48 -12.02 -0.79
CA PHE A 130 2.90 -11.95 -0.45
C PHE A 130 3.40 -10.53 -0.21
N GLY A 131 2.59 -9.51 -0.53
CA GLY A 131 2.90 -8.09 -0.44
C GLY A 131 3.38 -7.60 0.91
N GLU A 132 3.22 -8.41 1.92
CA GLU A 132 3.76 -8.21 3.25
C GLU A 132 5.22 -8.74 3.39
N SER A 133 6.18 -8.03 2.79
CA SER A 133 7.46 -7.84 3.52
C SER A 133 7.10 -7.18 4.84
N GLU A 134 7.91 -7.25 5.92
CA GLU A 134 7.63 -6.55 7.19
C GLU A 134 6.84 -5.29 6.91
N GLU A 135 5.49 -5.42 6.88
CA GLU A 135 4.66 -4.36 6.32
C GLU A 135 4.83 -3.17 7.23
N ILE A 136 5.25 -2.07 6.64
CA ILE A 136 5.14 -0.79 7.31
C ILE A 136 3.64 -0.58 7.57
N SER A 137 3.22 -1.01 8.77
CA SER A 137 1.83 -0.93 9.20
C SER A 137 1.44 0.53 9.40
N GLU A 138 0.19 0.85 9.20
CA GLU A 138 -0.37 2.13 9.67
C GLU A 138 -0.11 2.28 11.18
N ASP A 139 -0.09 3.52 11.66
CA ASP A 139 -0.19 3.82 13.08
C ASP A 139 -1.66 4.09 13.45
N ASN A 140 -1.97 4.07 14.74
CA ASN A 140 -3.32 4.33 15.24
C ASN A 140 -3.49 5.78 15.71
N PHE A 141 -2.64 6.70 15.26
CA PHE A 141 -2.62 8.09 15.70
C PHE A 141 -3.77 8.90 15.07
N ASP A 142 -4.58 9.53 15.90
CA ASP A 142 -5.71 10.36 15.47
C ASP A 142 -5.27 11.81 15.25
N VAL A 143 -4.85 12.10 14.02
CA VAL A 143 -4.31 13.40 13.60
C VAL A 143 -5.28 14.55 13.83
N GLU A 144 -6.58 14.36 13.50
CA GLU A 144 -7.57 15.45 13.61
C GLU A 144 -7.85 15.79 15.06
N LYS A 145 -8.02 14.78 15.90
CA LYS A 145 -8.21 14.98 17.34
C LYS A 145 -7.06 15.77 17.95
N HIS A 146 -5.82 15.41 17.65
CA HIS A 146 -4.65 16.11 18.17
C HIS A 146 -4.55 17.53 17.62
N ALA A 147 -4.85 17.76 16.33
CA ALA A 147 -4.87 19.10 15.74
C ALA A 147 -5.94 20.02 16.38
N GLU A 148 -7.11 19.47 16.72
CA GLU A 148 -8.18 20.22 17.41
C GLU A 148 -7.84 20.53 18.88
N GLU A 149 -7.09 19.66 19.55
CA GLU A 149 -6.65 19.85 20.94
C GLU A 149 -5.57 20.92 21.08
N ILE A 150 -4.74 21.14 20.05
CA ILE A 150 -3.67 22.15 20.04
C ILE A 150 -4.25 23.55 19.77
N LYS A 151 -4.52 24.30 20.83
CA LYS A 151 -5.03 25.68 20.72
C LYS A 151 -3.93 26.73 20.53
N GLU A 152 -2.79 26.52 21.17
CA GLU A 152 -1.62 27.39 21.07
C GLU A 152 -0.42 26.51 20.73
N PRO A 153 0.06 26.50 19.48
CA PRO A 153 1.19 25.68 19.09
C PRO A 153 2.49 26.15 19.75
N ILE A 154 3.33 25.21 20.12
CA ILE A 154 4.67 25.44 20.68
C ILE A 154 5.62 25.83 19.55
N THR A 155 5.47 25.24 18.39
CA THR A 155 6.24 25.53 17.18
C THR A 155 5.89 26.89 16.60
N LYS A 156 6.88 27.55 16.03
CA LYS A 156 6.73 28.86 15.35
C LYS A 156 7.37 28.81 13.98
N LEU A 157 6.91 29.66 13.09
CA LEU A 157 7.50 29.81 11.77
C LEU A 157 9.03 30.09 11.88
N GLY A 158 9.82 29.36 11.11
CA GLY A 158 11.27 29.37 11.15
C GLY A 158 11.89 28.37 12.12
N ASP A 159 11.12 27.68 12.97
CA ASP A 159 11.65 26.67 13.88
C ASP A 159 12.04 25.40 13.15
N VAL A 160 13.17 24.81 13.56
CA VAL A 160 13.61 23.48 13.13
C VAL A 160 13.61 22.55 14.33
N TRP A 161 13.01 21.39 14.17
CA TRP A 161 12.94 20.33 15.16
C TRP A 161 13.72 19.09 14.70
N ILE A 162 14.44 18.48 15.63
CA ILE A 162 15.17 17.23 15.44
C ILE A 162 14.40 16.11 16.11
N LEU A 163 13.91 15.15 15.29
CA LEU A 163 13.14 13.98 15.69
C LEU A 163 14.00 12.72 15.44
N GLY A 164 14.86 12.39 16.39
CA GLY A 164 15.89 11.35 16.16
C GLY A 164 16.86 11.75 15.06
N GLU A 165 16.79 11.05 13.92
CA GLU A 165 17.59 11.35 12.72
C GLU A 165 16.82 12.21 11.69
N HIS A 166 15.55 12.52 11.96
CA HIS A 166 14.72 13.34 11.08
C HIS A 166 14.83 14.83 11.42
N ARG A 167 14.47 15.67 10.46
CA ARG A 167 14.37 17.12 10.60
C ARG A 167 12.98 17.59 10.15
N LEU A 168 12.32 18.38 10.97
CA LEU A 168 11.06 19.03 10.67
C LEU A 168 11.25 20.54 10.78
N MET A 169 10.83 21.29 9.78
CA MET A 169 10.84 22.75 9.81
C MET A 169 9.44 23.30 9.63
N CYS A 170 9.06 24.22 10.50
CA CYS A 170 7.91 25.08 10.26
C CYS A 170 8.32 26.20 9.31
N GLY A 171 7.93 26.10 8.02
CA GLY A 171 8.43 27.02 7.00
C GLY A 171 7.68 26.96 5.69
N ASP A 172 8.10 27.80 4.75
CA ASP A 172 7.49 27.90 3.42
C ASP A 172 8.33 27.13 2.38
N SER A 173 7.73 26.15 1.74
CA SER A 173 8.37 25.31 0.71
C SER A 173 8.77 26.04 -0.57
N THR A 174 8.31 27.27 -0.77
CA THR A 174 8.78 28.14 -1.87
C THR A 174 10.00 28.98 -1.46
N ASN A 175 10.31 29.06 -0.17
CA ASN A 175 11.39 29.88 0.35
C ASN A 175 12.74 29.13 0.34
N LYS A 176 13.68 29.58 -0.50
CA LYS A 176 15.01 28.96 -0.63
C LYS A 176 15.83 28.99 0.66
N GLU A 177 15.65 30.00 1.49
CA GLU A 177 16.39 30.12 2.75
C GLU A 177 15.89 29.09 3.77
N ASP A 178 14.57 28.91 3.87
CA ASP A 178 13.97 27.91 4.73
C ASP A 178 14.38 26.50 4.28
N VAL A 179 14.31 26.21 2.99
CA VAL A 179 14.70 24.92 2.43
C VAL A 179 16.19 24.66 2.68
N SER A 180 17.06 25.63 2.45
CA SER A 180 18.50 25.50 2.71
C SER A 180 18.81 25.27 4.20
N LYS A 181 18.06 25.92 5.10
CA LYS A 181 18.17 25.74 6.56
C LYS A 181 17.75 24.34 6.97
N LEU A 182 16.62 23.85 6.46
CA LEU A 182 16.14 22.49 6.72
C LEU A 182 17.14 21.46 6.22
N MET A 183 17.60 21.59 4.98
CA MET A 183 18.50 20.63 4.34
C MET A 183 19.91 20.64 4.93
N ASN A 184 20.35 21.74 5.52
CA ASN A 184 21.63 21.87 6.21
C ASN A 184 22.82 21.30 5.42
N GLY A 185 22.87 21.57 4.11
CA GLY A 185 23.91 21.11 3.20
C GLY A 185 23.79 19.64 2.76
N ASN A 186 22.76 18.94 3.17
CA ASN A 186 22.53 17.54 2.75
C ASN A 186 21.79 17.46 1.43
N ILE A 187 21.95 16.29 0.76
CA ILE A 187 21.28 15.93 -0.50
C ILE A 187 20.45 14.68 -0.26
N ALA A 188 19.21 14.71 -0.71
CA ALA A 188 18.29 13.58 -0.61
C ALA A 188 18.34 12.66 -1.84
N LYS A 189 17.89 11.43 -1.68
CA LYS A 189 17.75 10.42 -2.74
C LYS A 189 16.33 10.27 -3.23
N CYS A 190 15.35 10.66 -2.42
CA CYS A 190 13.93 10.61 -2.75
C CYS A 190 13.24 11.86 -2.26
N LEU A 191 12.32 12.37 -3.06
CA LEU A 191 11.33 13.35 -2.65
C LEU A 191 9.96 12.71 -2.91
N PHE A 192 9.18 12.52 -1.84
CA PHE A 192 7.79 12.10 -1.93
C PHE A 192 6.93 13.15 -1.26
N THR A 193 5.96 13.69 -1.99
CA THR A 193 5.10 14.74 -1.44
C THR A 193 3.76 14.83 -2.16
N SER A 194 2.78 15.40 -1.49
CA SER A 194 1.45 15.72 -2.02
C SER A 194 1.18 17.20 -1.81
N PRO A 195 1.26 18.04 -2.85
CA PRO A 195 0.98 19.46 -2.73
C PRO A 195 -0.50 19.71 -2.42
N PRO A 196 -0.90 20.89 -1.94
CA PRO A 196 -2.30 21.31 -1.93
C PRO A 196 -2.91 21.21 -3.33
N TYR A 197 -4.14 20.67 -3.45
CA TYR A 197 -4.76 20.37 -4.75
C TYR A 197 -5.60 21.51 -5.33
N ASN A 198 -5.63 22.65 -4.69
CA ASN A 198 -6.43 23.82 -5.08
C ASN A 198 -7.93 23.51 -5.16
N MET A 199 -8.45 22.83 -4.13
CA MET A 199 -9.83 22.30 -4.11
C MET A 199 -10.86 23.22 -3.48
N GLY A 200 -10.44 24.31 -2.83
CA GLY A 200 -11.30 25.32 -2.23
C GLY A 200 -10.94 25.65 -0.78
N ALA A 201 -11.37 26.81 -0.33
CA ALA A 201 -10.92 27.51 0.86
C ALA A 201 -11.16 26.82 2.23
N ASP A 202 -11.92 25.75 2.29
CA ASP A 202 -12.34 25.14 3.57
C ASP A 202 -11.46 23.95 4.01
N MET A 203 -10.39 23.64 3.25
CA MET A 203 -9.56 22.47 3.53
C MET A 203 -8.39 22.76 4.49
N TYR A 204 -7.82 23.97 4.46
CA TYR A 204 -6.67 24.37 5.26
C TYR A 204 -6.87 25.76 5.89
N GLU A 205 -6.69 25.90 7.19
CA GLU A 205 -6.82 27.22 7.86
C GLU A 205 -5.59 28.11 7.62
N SER A 206 -4.42 27.53 7.40
CA SER A 206 -3.12 28.21 7.25
C SER A 206 -2.72 28.48 5.80
N TYR A 207 -3.44 27.94 4.82
CA TYR A 207 -3.14 28.07 3.40
C TYR A 207 -4.39 28.34 2.59
N GLU A 208 -4.32 29.33 1.70
CA GLU A 208 -5.43 29.69 0.80
C GLU A 208 -5.46 28.69 -0.39
N ASP A 209 -6.18 27.56 -0.21
CA ASP A 209 -6.32 26.49 -1.20
C ASP A 209 -7.31 26.87 -2.33
N ASN A 210 -7.24 28.11 -2.80
CA ASN A 210 -8.08 28.67 -3.86
C ASN A 210 -7.29 29.67 -4.71
N LEU A 211 -6.15 29.24 -5.21
CA LEU A 211 -5.31 30.07 -6.08
C LEU A 211 -5.91 30.15 -7.48
N GLU A 212 -5.74 31.30 -8.14
CA GLU A 212 -5.94 31.43 -9.58
C GLU A 212 -5.09 30.42 -10.34
N SER A 213 -5.63 29.77 -11.39
CA SER A 213 -4.98 28.70 -12.17
C SER A 213 -3.49 28.92 -12.47
N LYS A 214 -3.14 30.11 -12.94
CA LYS A 214 -1.73 30.44 -13.25
C LYS A 214 -0.86 30.44 -11.99
N LYS A 215 -1.35 31.02 -10.91
CA LYS A 215 -0.61 31.09 -9.63
C LYS A 215 -0.40 29.69 -9.07
N TYR A 216 -1.42 28.83 -9.14
CA TYR A 216 -1.33 27.45 -8.69
C TYR A 216 -0.29 26.66 -9.50
N ILE A 217 -0.28 26.79 -10.81
CA ILE A 217 0.72 26.16 -11.67
C ILE A 217 2.13 26.66 -11.27
N TYR A 218 2.34 27.99 -11.18
CA TYR A 218 3.63 28.55 -10.81
C TYR A 218 4.08 28.15 -9.41
N PHE A 219 3.17 28.07 -8.43
CA PHE A 219 3.46 27.58 -7.10
C PHE A 219 4.09 26.19 -7.12
N ASN A 220 3.46 25.23 -7.82
CA ASN A 220 3.99 23.87 -7.93
C ASN A 220 5.40 23.86 -8.58
N LEU A 221 5.59 24.65 -9.63
CA LEU A 221 6.88 24.72 -10.34
C LEU A 221 7.95 25.39 -9.49
N GLU A 222 7.60 26.40 -8.72
CA GLU A 222 8.51 27.10 -7.82
C GLU A 222 9.02 26.18 -6.71
N VAL A 223 8.12 25.47 -6.04
CA VAL A 223 8.48 24.45 -5.05
C VAL A 223 9.47 23.46 -5.64
N ILE A 224 9.13 22.83 -6.78
CA ILE A 224 10.01 21.83 -7.39
C ILE A 224 11.36 22.42 -7.77
N ASN A 225 11.41 23.66 -8.30
CA ASN A 225 12.66 24.33 -8.65
C ASN A 225 13.55 24.59 -7.43
N VAL A 226 12.97 24.93 -6.30
CA VAL A 226 13.73 25.13 -5.05
C VAL A 226 14.28 23.81 -4.53
N TRP A 227 13.44 22.77 -4.48
CA TRP A 227 13.81 21.51 -3.86
C TRP A 227 14.69 20.62 -4.74
N LYS A 228 14.63 20.73 -6.08
CA LYS A 228 15.47 19.91 -6.97
C LYS A 228 16.98 20.15 -6.75
N GLU A 229 17.38 21.32 -6.26
CA GLU A 229 18.78 21.64 -5.93
C GLU A 229 19.30 20.76 -4.76
N HIS A 230 18.39 20.18 -3.96
CA HIS A 230 18.69 19.32 -2.81
C HIS A 230 18.37 17.86 -3.06
N LEU A 231 18.00 17.49 -4.29
CA LEU A 231 17.64 16.13 -4.68
C LEU A 231 18.61 15.58 -5.72
N LYS A 232 19.20 14.43 -5.45
CA LYS A 232 19.90 13.61 -6.43
C LYS A 232 19.28 12.21 -6.44
N GLY A 233 18.22 12.03 -7.25
CA GLY A 233 17.45 10.80 -7.30
C GLY A 233 16.04 11.06 -7.80
N TYR A 234 15.03 10.51 -7.15
CA TYR A 234 13.67 10.45 -7.65
C TYR A 234 12.73 11.41 -6.90
N LEU A 235 11.83 12.00 -7.69
CA LEU A 235 10.72 12.82 -7.19
C LEU A 235 9.41 12.13 -7.51
N PHE A 236 8.58 11.92 -6.49
CA PHE A 236 7.21 11.44 -6.58
C PHE A 236 6.27 12.59 -6.21
N TRP A 237 5.57 13.11 -7.20
CA TRP A 237 4.62 14.21 -7.05
C TRP A 237 3.22 13.65 -7.10
N ASN A 238 2.61 13.42 -5.92
CA ASN A 238 1.23 12.93 -5.83
C ASN A 238 0.28 14.11 -6.01
N ILE A 239 -0.44 14.12 -7.12
CA ILE A 239 -1.32 15.22 -7.49
C ILE A 239 -2.65 14.71 -8.02
N SER A 240 -3.73 15.39 -7.69
CA SER A 240 -5.06 15.10 -8.19
C SER A 240 -5.70 16.39 -8.74
N TYR A 241 -6.92 16.25 -9.26
CA TYR A 241 -7.66 17.39 -9.81
C TYR A 241 -9.16 17.29 -9.47
N ASN A 242 -9.83 18.43 -9.48
CA ASN A 242 -11.28 18.52 -9.44
C ASN A 242 -11.86 18.92 -10.81
N ARG A 243 -13.15 19.22 -10.86
CA ARG A 243 -13.82 19.68 -12.10
C ARG A 243 -13.15 20.90 -12.72
N ASN A 244 -12.69 21.83 -11.90
CA ASN A 244 -12.19 23.13 -12.32
C ASN A 244 -10.67 23.12 -12.57
N SER A 245 -9.93 22.15 -12.05
CA SER A 245 -8.44 22.10 -12.12
C SER A 245 -7.89 21.01 -13.04
N ARG A 246 -8.70 20.49 -13.98
CA ARG A 246 -8.25 19.45 -14.92
C ARG A 246 -7.10 19.88 -15.82
N TRP A 247 -7.13 21.13 -16.25
CA TRP A 247 -6.11 21.68 -17.14
C TRP A 247 -4.82 21.95 -16.38
N GLU A 248 -4.91 22.50 -15.19
CA GLU A 248 -3.78 22.77 -14.31
C GLU A 248 -3.01 21.49 -14.00
N PHE A 249 -3.72 20.41 -13.71
CA PHE A 249 -3.12 19.09 -13.48
C PHE A 249 -2.23 18.66 -14.67
N ILE A 250 -2.75 18.72 -15.88
CA ILE A 250 -2.01 18.34 -17.09
C ILE A 250 -0.84 19.29 -17.33
N GLU A 251 -1.06 20.61 -17.18
CA GLU A 251 -0.04 21.61 -17.41
C GLU A 251 1.10 21.52 -16.39
N ILE A 252 0.81 21.29 -15.12
CA ILE A 252 1.84 21.10 -14.08
C ILE A 252 2.73 19.92 -14.45
N MET A 253 2.17 18.75 -14.75
CA MET A 253 2.95 17.57 -15.14
C MET A 253 3.80 17.83 -16.39
N TYR A 254 3.22 18.45 -17.42
CA TYR A 254 3.94 18.81 -18.64
C TYR A 254 5.12 19.74 -18.35
N ARG A 255 4.90 20.78 -17.55
CA ARG A 255 5.93 21.79 -17.25
C ARG A 255 7.02 21.30 -16.33
N ILE A 256 6.74 20.36 -15.43
CA ILE A 256 7.77 19.68 -14.62
C ILE A 256 8.78 18.99 -15.54
N ILE A 257 8.30 18.33 -16.58
CA ILE A 257 9.16 17.61 -17.52
C ILE A 257 9.84 18.60 -18.50
N LYS A 258 9.06 19.53 -19.06
CA LYS A 258 9.51 20.37 -20.16
C LYS A 258 10.30 21.58 -19.72
N ASP A 259 9.83 22.30 -18.70
CA ASP A 259 10.39 23.59 -18.29
C ASP A 259 11.41 23.43 -17.15
N ILE A 260 11.14 22.56 -16.18
CA ILE A 260 12.09 22.26 -15.10
C ILE A 260 13.19 21.31 -15.56
N GLY A 261 12.90 20.49 -16.58
CA GLY A 261 13.87 19.60 -17.21
C GLY A 261 14.11 18.30 -16.46
N LEU A 262 13.20 17.90 -15.55
CA LEU A 262 13.29 16.60 -14.90
C LEU A 262 12.95 15.47 -15.87
N LYS A 263 13.66 14.36 -15.77
CA LYS A 263 13.47 13.21 -16.63
C LYS A 263 12.21 12.44 -16.23
N PHE A 264 11.26 12.31 -17.15
CA PHE A 264 10.07 11.47 -16.93
C PHE A 264 10.46 10.01 -16.77
N MET A 265 9.98 9.40 -15.71
CA MET A 265 10.22 8.00 -15.41
C MET A 265 8.96 7.17 -15.58
N GLU A 266 7.89 7.53 -14.89
CA GLU A 266 6.64 6.77 -14.91
C GLU A 266 5.48 7.65 -14.43
N LEU A 267 4.26 7.30 -14.85
CA LEU A 267 3.03 7.76 -14.22
C LEU A 267 2.42 6.59 -13.44
N ILE A 268 2.41 6.73 -12.14
CA ILE A 268 1.92 5.71 -11.22
C ILE A 268 0.47 5.99 -10.91
N VAL A 269 -0.37 4.97 -10.99
CA VAL A 269 -1.78 5.02 -10.59
C VAL A 269 -1.88 4.46 -9.17
N TRP A 270 -2.23 5.32 -8.21
CA TRP A 270 -2.56 4.90 -6.86
C TRP A 270 -4.07 4.61 -6.75
N ASP A 271 -4.43 3.32 -6.78
CA ASP A 271 -5.79 2.84 -6.56
C ASP A 271 -6.09 2.77 -5.05
N LYS A 272 -7.09 3.55 -4.63
CA LYS A 272 -7.55 3.64 -3.23
C LYS A 272 -8.49 2.50 -2.83
N GLY A 273 -8.86 1.63 -3.78
CA GLY A 273 -9.80 0.52 -3.59
C GLY A 273 -11.27 0.94 -3.63
N HIS A 274 -11.59 2.17 -3.28
CA HIS A 274 -12.93 2.75 -3.38
C HIS A 274 -12.85 4.25 -3.66
N GLY A 275 -13.84 4.79 -4.33
CA GLY A 275 -13.97 6.21 -4.63
C GLY A 275 -15.23 6.77 -3.98
N MET A 276 -15.15 8.01 -3.49
CA MET A 276 -16.38 8.70 -3.09
C MET A 276 -17.24 8.94 -4.34
N PRO A 277 -18.54 8.57 -4.33
CA PRO A 277 -19.42 8.81 -5.46
C PRO A 277 -19.46 10.30 -5.78
N ILE A 278 -19.08 10.67 -7.00
CA ILE A 278 -19.23 12.04 -7.49
C ILE A 278 -20.57 12.10 -8.25
N VAL A 279 -21.50 12.86 -7.70
CA VAL A 279 -22.75 13.19 -8.40
C VAL A 279 -22.49 14.39 -9.29
N SER A 280 -22.04 14.16 -10.51
CA SER A 280 -21.76 15.20 -11.50
C SER A 280 -22.11 14.69 -12.90
N GLU A 281 -22.66 15.56 -13.73
CA GLU A 281 -23.05 15.22 -15.11
C GLU A 281 -21.83 15.03 -16.04
N ASP A 282 -20.67 15.57 -15.66
CA ASP A 282 -19.48 15.67 -16.53
C ASP A 282 -18.20 15.08 -15.90
N MET A 283 -18.31 14.34 -14.79
CA MET A 283 -17.20 13.66 -14.16
C MET A 283 -17.54 12.21 -13.80
N LEU A 284 -16.57 11.32 -14.02
CA LEU A 284 -16.63 9.97 -13.49
C LEU A 284 -16.18 9.97 -12.02
N THR A 285 -16.72 9.04 -11.23
CA THR A 285 -16.18 8.74 -9.90
C THR A 285 -14.74 8.25 -10.04
N ARG A 286 -13.81 8.94 -9.38
CA ARG A 286 -12.40 8.56 -9.40
C ARG A 286 -12.08 7.66 -8.22
N GLN A 287 -11.45 6.54 -8.52
CA GLN A 287 -10.98 5.55 -7.55
C GLN A 287 -9.48 5.63 -7.33
N TYR A 288 -8.79 6.48 -8.06
CA TYR A 288 -7.33 6.59 -8.03
C TYR A 288 -6.85 8.05 -8.02
N GLU A 289 -5.60 8.21 -7.66
CA GLU A 289 -4.81 9.43 -7.86
C GLU A 289 -3.58 9.10 -8.69
N ASP A 290 -3.02 10.14 -9.31
CA ASP A 290 -1.83 10.02 -10.15
C ASP A 290 -0.59 10.48 -9.37
N ILE A 291 0.49 9.70 -9.47
CA ILE A 291 1.79 10.07 -8.91
C ILE A 291 2.77 10.18 -10.08
N LEU A 292 3.19 11.40 -10.38
CA LEU A 292 4.23 11.64 -11.36
C LEU A 292 5.58 11.25 -10.77
N MET A 293 6.25 10.27 -11.35
CA MET A 293 7.62 9.89 -11.02
C MET A 293 8.58 10.48 -12.03
N VAL A 294 9.49 11.32 -11.57
CA VAL A 294 10.56 11.90 -12.37
C VAL A 294 11.92 11.74 -11.69
N SER A 295 13.01 11.86 -12.44
CA SER A 295 14.37 11.80 -11.92
C SER A 295 15.11 13.12 -12.13
N ASN A 296 15.89 13.53 -11.13
CA ASN A 296 16.85 14.63 -11.16
C ASN A 296 18.31 14.12 -11.19
N ASP A 297 18.53 12.91 -11.68
CA ASP A 297 19.88 12.34 -11.80
C ASP A 297 20.30 12.32 -13.28
N GLU A 298 21.43 13.01 -13.58
CA GLU A 298 22.01 13.05 -14.93
C GLU A 298 22.71 11.71 -15.28
N ASP A 299 23.26 11.01 -14.30
CA ASP A 299 24.02 9.76 -14.45
C ASP A 299 23.13 8.52 -14.39
N PHE A 300 21.92 8.64 -14.83
CA PHE A 300 20.83 7.66 -14.72
C PHE A 300 21.14 6.23 -15.20
N SER A 301 22.23 6.01 -15.95
CA SER A 301 22.49 4.73 -16.60
C SER A 301 23.08 3.66 -15.69
N GLU A 302 23.74 4.00 -14.59
CA GLU A 302 24.48 3.07 -13.76
C GLU A 302 23.78 2.70 -12.44
N ASP A 303 23.04 3.63 -11.82
CA ASP A 303 22.36 3.40 -10.54
C ASP A 303 20.99 2.70 -10.64
N MET A 304 20.44 2.57 -11.84
CA MET A 304 19.17 1.85 -12.08
C MET A 304 19.24 0.36 -11.77
N GLU A 305 20.46 -0.22 -11.64
CA GLU A 305 20.63 -1.60 -11.18
C GLU A 305 20.05 -1.86 -9.79
N LEU A 306 19.94 -0.84 -8.96
CA LEU A 306 19.42 -0.97 -7.58
C LEU A 306 17.91 -1.20 -7.53
N TYR A 307 17.15 -0.66 -8.45
CA TYR A 307 15.70 -0.51 -8.34
C TYR A 307 14.94 -1.34 -9.34
N TYR A 308 15.48 -1.50 -10.52
CA TYR A 308 15.01 -2.45 -11.51
C TYR A 308 15.77 -3.76 -11.35
N LEU A 309 15.53 -4.42 -10.28
CA LEU A 309 16.20 -5.64 -9.84
C LEU A 309 15.92 -6.86 -10.71
N GLY A 310 15.71 -6.66 -11.97
CA GLY A 310 15.93 -7.69 -12.94
C GLY A 310 17.36 -7.59 -13.42
N THR A 311 18.08 -8.68 -13.53
CA THR A 311 19.20 -8.73 -14.43
C THR A 311 18.74 -8.29 -15.79
N THR A 312 19.63 -7.66 -16.57
CA THR A 312 19.45 -7.34 -18.00
C THR A 312 18.88 -8.50 -18.83
N GLU A 313 18.84 -9.70 -18.32
CA GLU A 313 18.28 -10.90 -18.96
C GLU A 313 16.77 -11.08 -18.78
N GLN A 314 16.17 -10.46 -17.76
CA GLN A 314 14.72 -10.47 -17.60
C GLN A 314 14.20 -9.04 -17.71
N ARG A 315 13.72 -8.68 -18.88
CA ARG A 315 13.00 -7.43 -19.16
C ARG A 315 11.63 -7.42 -18.47
N GLY A 316 11.62 -7.53 -17.17
CA GLY A 316 10.46 -7.42 -16.31
C GLY A 316 10.95 -6.86 -14.99
N TYR A 317 10.22 -5.91 -14.46
CA TYR A 317 10.49 -5.24 -13.19
C TYR A 317 10.31 -6.21 -12.02
N PHE A 318 11.31 -7.07 -11.78
CA PHE A 318 11.30 -7.98 -10.66
C PHE A 318 12.28 -7.53 -9.59
N ASN A 319 11.82 -7.38 -8.37
CA ASN A 319 12.72 -7.27 -7.24
C ASN A 319 13.37 -8.63 -6.99
N LYS A 320 14.61 -8.84 -7.42
CA LYS A 320 15.37 -10.10 -7.23
C LYS A 320 15.46 -10.55 -5.77
N LYS A 321 15.49 -9.62 -4.81
CA LYS A 321 15.51 -9.95 -3.38
C LYS A 321 14.18 -10.47 -2.87
N LYS A 322 13.06 -10.11 -3.55
CA LYS A 322 11.71 -10.41 -3.09
C LYS A 322 10.88 -11.24 -4.10
N GLY A 323 11.40 -11.52 -5.29
CA GLY A 323 10.69 -12.31 -6.32
C GLY A 323 9.42 -11.63 -6.87
N LYS A 324 9.28 -10.30 -6.73
CA LYS A 324 8.07 -9.56 -7.08
C LYS A 324 8.27 -8.63 -8.24
N GLY A 325 7.30 -8.61 -9.16
CA GLY A 325 7.16 -7.56 -10.15
C GLY A 325 6.71 -6.25 -9.49
N ILE A 326 7.37 -5.14 -9.83
CA ILE A 326 6.94 -3.81 -9.41
C ILE A 326 6.21 -3.22 -10.60
N THR A 327 4.93 -2.88 -10.41
CA THR A 327 4.09 -2.27 -11.43
C THR A 327 3.90 -0.79 -11.14
N ASN A 328 3.45 -0.02 -12.11
CA ASN A 328 3.00 1.36 -11.94
C ASN A 328 1.54 1.48 -11.46
N TYR A 329 0.91 0.37 -11.12
CA TYR A 329 -0.41 0.31 -10.51
C TYR A 329 -0.26 -0.10 -9.04
N TRP A 330 -0.54 0.84 -8.14
CA TRP A 330 -0.38 0.67 -6.71
C TRP A 330 -1.74 0.64 -6.04
N ARG A 331 -2.22 -0.55 -5.71
CA ARG A 331 -3.43 -0.69 -4.93
C ARG A 331 -3.09 -0.63 -3.45
N ILE A 332 -3.35 0.53 -2.85
CA ILE A 332 -3.10 0.80 -1.43
C ILE A 332 -4.36 1.45 -0.87
N THR A 333 -5.16 0.65 -0.16
CA THR A 333 -6.45 1.10 0.37
C THR A 333 -6.27 2.04 1.54
N THR A 334 -7.12 3.03 1.64
CA THR A 334 -7.12 4.01 2.75
C THR A 334 -7.73 3.47 4.04
N GLY A 335 -8.00 2.15 4.11
CA GLY A 335 -8.53 1.46 5.29
C GLY A 335 -10.05 1.56 5.44
N ASN A 336 -10.64 0.51 6.03
CA ASN A 336 -12.07 0.43 6.39
C ASN A 336 -12.31 0.94 7.81
N THR A 337 -11.62 1.95 8.25
CA THR A 337 -11.88 2.49 9.58
C THR A 337 -13.09 3.42 9.52
N GLN A 338 -14.07 3.21 10.40
CA GLN A 338 -15.16 4.15 10.70
C GLN A 338 -14.64 5.53 11.18
N LEU A 339 -13.34 5.76 11.06
CA LEU A 339 -12.58 6.98 11.31
C LEU A 339 -12.35 7.79 10.01
N ASP A 340 -13.16 7.55 8.96
CA ASP A 340 -13.08 8.20 7.64
C ASP A 340 -13.35 9.72 7.63
N ASN A 341 -13.11 10.42 8.73
CA ASN A 341 -13.12 11.87 8.77
C ASN A 341 -11.78 12.50 8.33
N HIS A 342 -10.73 11.69 8.05
CA HIS A 342 -9.44 12.21 7.59
C HIS A 342 -9.52 12.68 6.13
N LYS A 343 -9.82 13.94 5.95
CA LYS A 343 -10.14 14.56 4.65
C LYS A 343 -8.98 14.63 3.65
N ALA A 344 -7.72 14.39 4.04
CA ALA A 344 -6.57 14.64 3.16
C ALA A 344 -5.32 13.77 3.37
N CYS A 345 -5.33 12.74 4.22
CA CYS A 345 -4.14 11.94 4.50
C CYS A 345 -4.04 10.70 3.63
N PHE A 346 -2.88 10.46 3.05
CA PHE A 346 -2.56 9.18 2.42
C PHE A 346 -2.03 8.18 3.47
N PRO A 347 -2.18 6.86 3.25
CA PRO A 347 -1.70 5.83 4.18
C PRO A 347 -0.16 5.77 4.19
N VAL A 348 0.43 5.35 5.33
CA VAL A 348 1.88 5.22 5.52
C VAL A 348 2.52 4.29 4.48
N LYS A 349 1.78 3.29 4.03
CA LYS A 349 2.19 2.35 2.97
C LYS A 349 2.50 3.03 1.64
N LEU A 350 1.88 4.16 1.34
CA LEU A 350 2.06 4.85 0.05
C LEU A 350 3.45 5.47 -0.09
N PRO A 351 3.90 6.41 0.79
CA PRO A 351 5.26 6.90 0.74
C PRO A 351 6.28 5.81 1.02
N ALA A 352 5.99 4.84 1.90
CA ALA A 352 6.88 3.74 2.19
C ALA A 352 7.25 2.95 0.93
N ARG A 353 6.28 2.70 0.04
CA ARG A 353 6.53 2.00 -1.24
C ARG A 353 7.46 2.80 -2.15
N ALA A 354 7.26 4.10 -2.29
CA ALA A 354 8.14 4.97 -3.07
C ALA A 354 9.56 5.02 -2.48
N ILE A 355 9.65 5.17 -1.17
CA ILE A 355 10.91 5.24 -0.41
C ILE A 355 11.70 3.94 -0.55
N GLU A 356 11.07 2.78 -0.29
CA GLU A 356 11.74 1.48 -0.42
C GLU A 356 12.17 1.18 -1.86
N LEU A 357 11.44 1.69 -2.84
CA LEU A 357 11.75 1.52 -4.25
C LEU A 357 13.01 2.28 -4.66
N THR A 358 13.27 3.45 -4.06
CA THR A 358 14.26 4.41 -4.58
C THR A 358 15.36 4.79 -3.59
N THR A 359 15.38 4.20 -2.39
CA THR A 359 16.37 4.53 -1.36
C THR A 359 16.92 3.30 -0.63
N ASN A 360 18.09 3.45 -0.06
CA ASN A 360 18.68 2.53 0.91
C ASN A 360 18.41 3.01 2.35
N LYS A 361 18.72 2.16 3.34
CA LYS A 361 18.73 2.57 4.75
C LYS A 361 19.66 3.75 4.94
N ASP A 362 19.29 4.64 5.85
CA ASP A 362 19.98 5.89 6.18
C ASP A 362 19.96 6.98 5.10
N ASP A 363 19.42 6.71 3.90
CA ASP A 363 19.22 7.76 2.90
C ASP A 363 18.20 8.80 3.37
N ILE A 364 18.37 10.03 2.86
CA ILE A 364 17.48 11.14 3.15
C ILE A 364 16.33 11.17 2.15
N VAL A 365 15.13 11.34 2.69
CA VAL A 365 13.87 11.54 1.97
C VAL A 365 13.34 12.94 2.28
N ILE A 366 12.87 13.63 1.26
CA ILE A 366 12.24 14.95 1.40
C ILE A 366 10.72 14.82 1.34
N ASP A 367 10.03 15.58 2.20
CA ASP A 367 8.63 15.91 2.03
C ASP A 367 8.42 17.42 2.16
N CYS A 368 7.93 18.04 1.08
CA CYS A 368 7.75 19.50 1.02
C CYS A 368 6.49 19.98 1.73
N PHE A 369 5.52 19.10 1.96
CA PHE A 369 4.22 19.39 2.54
C PHE A 369 3.87 18.32 3.56
N GLY A 370 4.39 18.48 4.78
CA GLY A 370 4.37 17.46 5.83
C GLY A 370 2.97 17.03 6.26
N GLY A 371 2.01 17.95 6.29
CA GLY A 371 0.65 17.69 6.70
C GLY A 371 0.60 16.93 8.02
N SER A 372 0.12 15.70 7.99
CA SER A 372 0.05 14.82 9.17
C SER A 372 1.36 14.10 9.52
N GLY A 373 2.43 14.27 8.74
CA GLY A 373 3.73 13.61 8.97
C GLY A 373 3.84 12.17 8.48
N THR A 374 2.95 11.73 7.63
CA THR A 374 2.89 10.32 7.16
C THR A 374 4.20 9.86 6.51
N THR A 375 4.84 10.70 5.71
CA THR A 375 6.14 10.40 5.10
C THR A 375 7.26 10.23 6.16
N LEU A 376 7.22 11.02 7.24
CA LEU A 376 8.18 10.89 8.34
C LEU A 376 8.01 9.55 9.07
N ILE A 377 6.77 9.15 9.33
CA ILE A 377 6.46 7.85 9.93
C ILE A 377 6.92 6.69 9.03
N ALA A 378 6.71 6.80 7.72
CA ALA A 378 7.22 5.82 6.75
C ALA A 378 8.76 5.72 6.79
N CYS A 379 9.46 6.84 6.91
CA CYS A 379 10.91 6.89 7.02
C CYS A 379 11.42 6.27 8.34
N GLU A 380 10.82 6.61 9.49
CA GLU A 380 11.19 6.02 10.79
C GLU A 380 11.04 4.49 10.73
N LYS A 381 9.90 3.99 10.26
CA LYS A 381 9.61 2.56 10.15
C LYS A 381 10.51 1.82 9.15
N SER A 382 11.02 2.51 8.14
CA SER A 382 11.88 1.93 7.10
C SER A 382 13.39 2.20 7.31
N ASN A 383 13.77 2.83 8.41
CA ASN A 383 15.14 3.23 8.72
C ASN A 383 15.73 4.19 7.66
N ARG A 384 14.95 5.20 7.25
CA ARG A 384 15.38 6.32 6.42
C ARG A 384 15.26 7.61 7.23
N LYS A 385 15.88 8.68 6.76
CA LYS A 385 15.84 10.01 7.39
C LYS A 385 14.86 10.88 6.62
N CYS A 386 13.89 11.48 7.29
CA CYS A 386 12.94 12.41 6.67
C CYS A 386 13.34 13.85 6.97
N TYR A 387 13.45 14.67 5.94
CA TYR A 387 13.59 16.11 6.03
C TYR A 387 12.31 16.74 5.51
N MET A 388 11.50 17.26 6.42
CA MET A 388 10.10 17.60 6.17
C MET A 388 9.85 19.07 6.45
N MET A 389 9.08 19.70 5.58
CA MET A 389 8.59 21.07 5.77
C MET A 389 7.08 21.08 5.93
N GLU A 390 6.60 21.87 6.88
CA GLU A 390 5.19 22.10 7.12
C GLU A 390 4.97 23.59 7.45
N LEU A 391 3.96 24.19 6.85
CA LEU A 391 3.68 25.61 7.01
C LEU A 391 2.92 25.92 8.30
N ASP A 392 1.98 25.05 8.68
CA ASP A 392 1.12 25.24 9.85
C ASP A 392 1.84 24.82 11.13
N PRO A 393 2.08 25.74 12.09
CA PRO A 393 2.69 25.40 13.37
C PRO A 393 1.95 24.31 14.17
N ARG A 394 0.60 24.22 14.04
CA ARG A 394 -0.19 23.19 14.73
C ARG A 394 0.11 21.81 14.16
N TYR A 395 0.17 21.70 12.84
CA TYR A 395 0.52 20.43 12.21
C TYR A 395 1.98 20.04 12.47
N CYS A 396 2.89 21.01 12.62
CA CYS A 396 4.25 20.69 13.10
C CYS A 396 4.22 20.05 14.49
N ASP A 397 3.42 20.57 15.42
CA ASP A 397 3.27 19.99 16.76
C ASP A 397 2.60 18.60 16.69
N VAL A 398 1.60 18.40 15.84
CA VAL A 398 0.99 17.08 15.58
C VAL A 398 2.00 16.07 15.07
N ILE A 399 2.86 16.45 14.12
CA ILE A 399 3.94 15.60 13.60
C ILE A 399 4.90 15.19 14.72
N ILE A 400 5.26 16.14 15.60
CA ILE A 400 6.13 15.88 16.74
C ILE A 400 5.48 14.88 17.70
N GLU A 401 4.22 15.10 18.09
CA GLU A 401 3.49 14.23 18.99
C GLU A 401 3.35 12.81 18.41
N ARG A 402 3.00 12.70 17.13
CA ARG A 402 2.87 11.43 16.40
C ARG A 402 4.17 10.63 16.41
N TRP A 403 5.29 11.30 16.14
CA TRP A 403 6.61 10.66 16.17
C TRP A 403 7.03 10.26 17.59
N GLU A 404 6.77 11.12 18.58
CA GLU A 404 7.05 10.83 19.98
C GLU A 404 6.26 9.64 20.52
N GLU A 405 4.97 9.55 20.15
CA GLU A 405 4.12 8.43 20.51
C GLU A 405 4.61 7.12 19.87
N LEU A 406 4.94 7.17 18.58
CA LEU A 406 5.44 5.99 17.86
C LEU A 406 6.76 5.46 18.43
N THR A 407 7.67 6.35 18.78
CA THR A 407 9.06 5.98 19.12
C THR A 407 9.36 5.93 20.61
N GLY A 408 8.55 6.57 21.44
CA GLY A 408 8.81 6.80 22.85
C GLY A 408 9.95 7.79 23.14
N LYS A 409 10.51 8.43 22.09
CA LYS A 409 11.60 9.42 22.18
C LYS A 409 11.02 10.84 22.30
N LYS A 410 11.88 11.84 22.58
CA LYS A 410 11.50 13.25 22.62
C LYS A 410 12.19 14.04 21.52
N ALA A 411 11.41 14.85 20.80
CA ALA A 411 11.91 15.79 19.83
C ALA A 411 12.67 16.93 20.51
N LYS A 412 13.60 17.55 19.78
CA LYS A 412 14.41 18.65 20.28
C LYS A 412 14.40 19.79 19.27
N LYS A 413 14.08 20.99 19.74
CA LYS A 413 14.21 22.17 18.92
C LYS A 413 15.68 22.49 18.68
N GLU A 414 16.05 22.70 17.42
CA GLU A 414 17.40 23.17 17.05
C GLU A 414 17.60 24.60 17.56
N LYS A 415 18.79 24.90 18.09
CA LYS A 415 19.07 26.20 18.70
C LYS A 415 19.49 27.26 17.67
#